data_8ab537c64e719c87eff2c6d2a90baa7a
#
_entry.id   8ab537c64e719c87eff2c6d2a90baa7a
#
_cell.length_a   1.000
_cell.length_b   1.000
_cell.length_c   1.000
_cell.angle_alpha   90.00
_cell.angle_beta   90.00
_cell.angle_gamma   90.00
#
_symmetry.space_group_name_H-M   'P 1'
#
loop_
_entity.id
_entity.type
_entity.pdbx_description
1 polymer ?
#
loop_
_entity_poly.entity_id
_entity_poly.type
_entity_poly.pdbx_seq_one_letter_code
_entity_poly.pdbx_strand_id
1 'polypeptide(L)'
;MYLIHSGEALTTNVVGKIINAFMLQDLPRLQRWGNYYKGKQAILNKTPNDTGKPDNRIVVNYCNSIVENYQGYIAGIPLSYHNDTVDIKEILDILRYNDVAEEDSEWLKQALIYGKAYEICYIDEDKEQRFKTLPATECIPVYNADVTNELSYVIRFYSNKVYTNNVVAEDEYFVEIYSATDITVYKSFDGFSTFEFVSQTPHYYGQVPITVFTLNKDETSIFDQVMSMQDAYNTIVSESINDYESFADAYMVIKGMTADDKDLEDMKQHRVLLLDNDASAEYLTKTFSDAQTQNLLNEINKKIHSISNSPDFTDEQFMAQSGIALRYKLVGFENRSSAIEQQMRKAITKRIELISTILKLSDADTIWADINIQFTRNLPTDVTENVNVVTALQGIVSNETLLGLLPFVQDPLGEIEKVRAQKESNMELFDFNVSRNVADDTEEEEEVDNEEVLV
;
A
#
# COMPACT_ATOMS: atom_id res chain seq x y z
N MET A 1 20.30 -10.10 7.26
CA MET A 1 20.66 -10.56 5.90
C MET A 1 21.26 -11.96 6.01
N TYR A 2 20.79 -12.92 5.22
CA TYR A 2 21.28 -14.30 5.19
C TYR A 2 22.22 -14.48 4.01
N LEU A 3 23.41 -15.01 4.26
CA LEU A 3 24.48 -15.10 3.26
C LEU A 3 24.94 -16.55 3.10
N ILE A 4 25.28 -16.91 1.85
CA ILE A 4 25.92 -18.17 1.50
C ILE A 4 27.15 -17.89 0.61
N HIS A 5 28.20 -18.70 0.68
CA HIS A 5 29.34 -18.54 -0.21
C HIS A 5 28.95 -18.82 -1.66
N SER A 6 29.46 -18.02 -2.59
CA SER A 6 29.17 -18.17 -4.01
C SER A 6 29.52 -19.59 -4.51
N GLY A 7 28.56 -20.25 -5.17
CA GLY A 7 28.69 -21.62 -5.67
C GLY A 7 28.47 -22.72 -4.63
N GLU A 8 28.17 -22.40 -3.37
CA GLU A 8 27.84 -23.39 -2.34
C GLU A 8 26.36 -23.79 -2.45
N ALA A 9 26.09 -25.10 -2.42
CA ALA A 9 24.72 -25.60 -2.49
C ALA A 9 23.98 -25.43 -1.16
N LEU A 10 22.72 -25.01 -1.22
CA LEU A 10 21.89 -24.86 -0.03
C LEU A 10 21.37 -26.21 0.44
N THR A 11 22.02 -26.80 1.47
CA THR A 11 21.60 -28.07 2.05
C THR A 11 20.41 -27.91 3.00
N THR A 12 19.60 -28.97 3.19
CA THR A 12 18.44 -28.97 4.11
C THR A 12 18.82 -28.60 5.54
N ASN A 13 20.01 -28.98 6.02
CA ASN A 13 20.51 -28.59 7.34
C ASN A 13 20.74 -27.06 7.44
N VAL A 14 21.28 -26.45 6.39
CA VAL A 14 21.46 -24.97 6.33
C VAL A 14 20.11 -24.28 6.23
N VAL A 15 19.19 -24.80 5.43
CA VAL A 15 17.80 -24.30 5.32
C VAL A 15 17.11 -24.27 6.69
N GLY A 16 17.14 -25.37 7.45
CA GLY A 16 16.56 -25.43 8.78
C GLY A 16 17.17 -24.41 9.76
N LYS A 17 18.49 -24.20 9.71
CA LYS A 17 19.16 -23.18 10.52
C LYS A 17 18.75 -21.76 10.13
N ILE A 18 18.60 -21.46 8.83
CA ILE A 18 18.17 -20.14 8.34
C ILE A 18 16.72 -19.89 8.77
N ILE A 19 15.81 -20.86 8.58
CA ILE A 19 14.42 -20.72 9.00
C ILE A 19 14.33 -20.48 10.51
N ASN A 20 15.03 -21.27 11.31
CA ASN A 20 15.05 -21.08 12.77
C ASN A 20 15.59 -19.71 13.19
N ALA A 21 16.67 -19.23 12.56
CA ALA A 21 17.20 -17.90 12.81
C ALA A 21 16.17 -16.80 12.45
N PHE A 22 15.49 -16.94 11.32
CA PHE A 22 14.44 -16.02 10.89
C PHE A 22 13.24 -16.01 11.86
N MET A 23 12.78 -17.19 12.27
CA MET A 23 11.68 -17.35 13.23
C MET A 23 11.97 -16.70 14.59
N LEU A 24 13.24 -16.73 15.02
CA LEU A 24 13.65 -16.15 16.30
C LEU A 24 13.94 -14.64 16.23
N GLN A 25 14.47 -14.14 15.12
CA GLN A 25 14.99 -12.78 15.03
C GLN A 25 14.09 -11.85 14.21
N ASP A 26 13.69 -12.27 13.01
CA ASP A 26 12.99 -11.40 12.06
C ASP A 26 11.47 -11.54 12.13
N LEU A 27 10.94 -12.75 12.22
CA LEU A 27 9.51 -13.02 12.21
C LEU A 27 8.73 -12.31 13.32
N PRO A 28 9.21 -12.22 14.58
CA PRO A 28 8.49 -11.48 15.63
C PRO A 28 8.34 -9.99 15.31
N ARG A 29 9.38 -9.39 14.69
CA ARG A 29 9.37 -8.01 14.23
C ARG A 29 8.34 -7.80 13.12
N LEU A 30 8.33 -8.66 12.10
CA LEU A 30 7.37 -8.62 11.00
C LEU A 30 5.93 -8.82 11.51
N GLN A 31 5.70 -9.80 12.38
CA GLN A 31 4.40 -10.04 13.00
C GLN A 31 3.93 -8.84 13.82
N ARG A 32 4.83 -8.19 14.55
CA ARG A 32 4.50 -6.97 15.30
C ARG A 32 4.03 -5.87 14.36
N TRP A 33 4.72 -5.59 13.26
CA TRP A 33 4.31 -4.59 12.28
C TRP A 33 2.95 -4.94 11.65
N GLY A 34 2.76 -6.19 11.20
CA GLY A 34 1.49 -6.65 10.66
C GLY A 34 0.33 -6.53 11.65
N ASN A 35 0.58 -6.80 12.94
CA ASN A 35 -0.42 -6.64 13.99
C ASN A 35 -0.77 -5.16 14.21
N TYR A 36 0.22 -4.26 14.24
CA TYR A 36 -0.05 -2.82 14.40
C TYR A 36 -0.84 -2.26 13.22
N TYR A 37 -0.52 -2.65 12.01
CA TYR A 37 -1.31 -2.29 10.82
C TYR A 37 -2.77 -2.76 10.94
N LYS A 38 -3.00 -3.98 11.41
CA LYS A 38 -4.34 -4.57 11.62
C LYS A 38 -5.07 -4.07 12.86
N GLY A 39 -4.51 -3.11 13.61
CA GLY A 39 -5.09 -2.60 14.85
C GLY A 39 -4.92 -3.51 16.07
N LYS A 40 -4.17 -4.61 15.96
CA LYS A 40 -3.85 -5.50 17.09
C LYS A 40 -2.64 -4.94 17.85
N GLN A 41 -2.85 -3.82 18.55
CA GLN A 41 -1.80 -3.05 19.20
C GLN A 41 -1.64 -3.41 20.68
N ALA A 42 -0.56 -2.93 21.30
CA ALA A 42 -0.15 -3.31 22.65
C ALA A 42 -1.23 -3.05 23.73
N ILE A 43 -2.03 -2.00 23.58
CA ILE A 43 -3.11 -1.66 24.53
C ILE A 43 -4.13 -2.80 24.71
N LEU A 44 -4.40 -3.59 23.67
CA LEU A 44 -5.33 -4.72 23.73
C LEU A 44 -4.82 -5.86 24.64
N ASN A 45 -3.51 -5.95 24.83
CA ASN A 45 -2.86 -6.96 25.64
C ASN A 45 -2.49 -6.46 27.04
N LYS A 46 -2.95 -5.24 27.42
CA LYS A 46 -2.74 -4.69 28.77
C LYS A 46 -3.35 -5.65 29.80
N THR A 47 -2.65 -5.85 30.92
CA THR A 47 -3.21 -6.60 32.05
C THR A 47 -4.50 -5.90 32.52
N PRO A 48 -5.60 -6.64 32.72
CA PRO A 48 -6.85 -6.05 33.26
C PRO A 48 -6.63 -5.27 34.55
N ASN A 49 -7.33 -4.16 34.69
CA ASN A 49 -7.37 -3.41 35.94
C ASN A 49 -8.02 -4.27 37.04
N ASP A 50 -7.80 -3.88 38.30
CA ASP A 50 -8.47 -4.51 39.45
C ASP A 50 -9.97 -4.55 39.26
N THR A 51 -10.61 -5.59 39.83
CA THR A 51 -12.04 -5.82 39.73
C THR A 51 -12.83 -4.60 40.18
N GLY A 52 -13.68 -4.08 39.29
CA GLY A 52 -14.58 -2.96 39.56
C GLY A 52 -14.16 -1.61 39.00
N LYS A 53 -13.01 -1.51 38.33
CA LYS A 53 -12.61 -0.30 37.58
C LYS A 53 -12.85 -0.45 36.08
N PRO A 54 -13.24 0.63 35.38
CA PRO A 54 -13.33 0.62 33.93
C PRO A 54 -12.00 0.20 33.29
N ASP A 55 -12.05 -0.59 32.24
CA ASP A 55 -10.87 -1.07 31.48
C ASP A 55 -11.12 -0.98 29.98
N ASN A 56 -11.28 0.24 29.52
CA ASN A 56 -11.42 0.53 28.09
C ASN A 56 -10.07 0.41 27.38
N ARG A 57 -10.07 -0.20 26.21
CA ARG A 57 -8.88 -0.45 25.40
C ARG A 57 -9.13 0.02 23.98
N ILE A 58 -8.87 1.30 23.75
CA ILE A 58 -9.18 1.96 22.49
C ILE A 58 -7.94 2.02 21.62
N VAL A 59 -8.11 1.67 20.35
CA VAL A 59 -7.08 1.74 19.33
C VAL A 59 -7.45 2.82 18.33
N VAL A 60 -6.64 3.87 18.23
CA VAL A 60 -6.67 4.86 17.16
C VAL A 60 -5.55 4.50 16.19
N ASN A 61 -5.86 3.90 15.06
CA ASN A 61 -4.87 3.20 14.23
C ASN A 61 -4.16 4.11 13.21
N TYR A 62 -3.23 4.96 13.68
CA TYR A 62 -2.39 5.78 12.80
C TYR A 62 -1.47 4.95 11.88
N CYS A 63 -1.04 3.75 12.33
CA CYS A 63 -0.18 2.89 11.51
C CYS A 63 -0.86 2.46 10.22
N ASN A 64 -2.16 2.13 10.27
CA ASN A 64 -2.96 1.84 9.08
C ASN A 64 -3.08 3.09 8.19
N SER A 65 -3.49 4.23 8.77
CA SER A 65 -3.69 5.48 8.04
C SER A 65 -2.42 5.93 7.30
N ILE A 66 -1.24 5.81 7.93
CA ILE A 66 0.04 6.15 7.29
C ILE A 66 0.29 5.26 6.06
N VAL A 67 0.07 3.95 6.17
CA VAL A 67 0.25 3.01 5.04
C VAL A 67 -0.70 3.35 3.90
N GLU A 68 -1.99 3.56 4.20
CA GLU A 68 -3.00 3.87 3.19
C GLU A 68 -2.73 5.21 2.49
N ASN A 69 -2.25 6.22 3.23
CA ASN A 69 -1.88 7.50 2.64
C ASN A 69 -0.74 7.34 1.62
N TYR A 70 0.34 6.61 1.97
CA TYR A 70 1.43 6.37 1.03
C TYR A 70 1.03 5.48 -0.15
N GLN A 71 0.26 4.41 0.10
CA GLN A 71 -0.25 3.51 -0.93
C GLN A 71 -1.13 4.26 -1.92
N GLY A 72 -2.12 5.00 -1.42
CA GLY A 72 -3.04 5.79 -2.25
C GLY A 72 -2.34 6.91 -3.02
N TYR A 73 -1.28 7.50 -2.45
CA TYR A 73 -0.53 8.56 -3.11
C TYR A 73 0.37 8.07 -4.24
N ILE A 74 1.06 6.94 -4.04
CA ILE A 74 2.05 6.41 -4.99
C ILE A 74 1.42 5.50 -6.05
N ALA A 75 0.50 4.62 -5.65
CA ALA A 75 -0.12 3.58 -6.48
C ALA A 75 -1.65 3.66 -6.53
N GLY A 76 -2.24 4.78 -6.14
CA GLY A 76 -3.69 5.01 -6.26
C GLY A 76 -4.15 5.25 -7.69
N ILE A 77 -3.24 5.67 -8.57
CA ILE A 77 -3.43 5.70 -10.02
C ILE A 77 -2.53 4.60 -10.60
N PRO A 78 -3.05 3.72 -11.48
CA PRO A 78 -2.25 2.67 -12.10
C PRO A 78 -0.99 3.21 -12.76
N LEU A 79 0.12 2.48 -12.65
CA LEU A 79 1.36 2.82 -13.31
C LEU A 79 1.23 2.65 -14.82
N SER A 80 1.87 3.52 -15.59
CA SER A 80 1.95 3.36 -17.03
C SER A 80 3.37 2.93 -17.46
N TYR A 81 3.41 2.10 -18.51
CA TYR A 81 4.63 1.50 -19.04
C TYR A 81 4.74 1.85 -20.51
N HIS A 82 5.85 2.42 -20.94
CA HIS A 82 6.07 2.74 -22.34
C HIS A 82 7.55 2.58 -22.73
N ASN A 83 7.80 2.38 -24.00
CA ASN A 83 9.12 2.36 -24.60
C ASN A 83 9.06 3.11 -25.93
N ASP A 84 9.97 4.07 -26.14
CA ASP A 84 9.96 4.94 -27.31
C ASP A 84 10.57 4.29 -28.55
N THR A 85 11.28 3.18 -28.40
CA THR A 85 12.09 2.56 -29.45
C THR A 85 11.60 1.20 -29.90
N VAL A 86 10.93 0.45 -29.01
CA VAL A 86 10.54 -0.95 -29.24
C VAL A 86 9.08 -1.16 -28.82
N ASP A 87 8.34 -1.94 -29.60
CA ASP A 87 7.00 -2.37 -29.24
C ASP A 87 7.05 -3.33 -28.04
N ILE A 88 6.37 -2.95 -26.96
CA ILE A 88 6.28 -3.73 -25.71
C ILE A 88 4.90 -4.35 -25.50
N LYS A 89 4.11 -4.48 -26.56
CA LYS A 89 2.72 -4.94 -26.49
C LYS A 89 2.58 -6.29 -25.77
N GLU A 90 3.46 -7.26 -26.05
CA GLU A 90 3.43 -8.57 -25.39
C GLU A 90 3.63 -8.46 -23.89
N ILE A 91 4.53 -7.58 -23.42
CA ILE A 91 4.73 -7.31 -22.01
C ILE A 91 3.47 -6.67 -21.41
N LEU A 92 2.89 -5.67 -22.10
CA LEU A 92 1.65 -5.02 -21.64
C LEU A 92 0.46 -5.98 -21.56
N ASP A 93 0.36 -6.94 -22.47
CA ASP A 93 -0.68 -7.95 -22.45
C ASP A 93 -0.52 -8.91 -21.25
N ILE A 94 0.73 -9.31 -20.92
CA ILE A 94 1.02 -10.09 -19.71
C ILE A 94 0.71 -9.28 -18.43
N LEU A 95 1.10 -8.01 -18.38
CA LEU A 95 0.82 -7.14 -17.23
C LEU A 95 -0.70 -6.99 -17.03
N ARG A 96 -1.45 -6.79 -18.10
CA ARG A 96 -2.92 -6.69 -18.06
C ARG A 96 -3.58 -8.01 -17.64
N TYR A 97 -3.09 -9.15 -18.14
CA TYR A 97 -3.61 -10.48 -17.80
C TYR A 97 -3.44 -10.80 -16.31
N ASN A 98 -2.47 -10.17 -15.63
CA ASN A 98 -2.19 -10.33 -14.21
C ASN A 98 -2.80 -9.23 -13.31
N ASP A 99 -3.69 -8.38 -13.83
CA ASP A 99 -4.27 -7.27 -13.07
C ASP A 99 -3.20 -6.41 -12.35
N VAL A 100 -2.18 -6.01 -13.12
CA VAL A 100 -0.96 -5.35 -12.60
C VAL A 100 -1.23 -4.19 -11.66
N ALA A 101 -2.32 -3.46 -11.84
CA ALA A 101 -2.66 -2.32 -10.99
C ALA A 101 -2.97 -2.74 -9.55
N GLU A 102 -3.66 -3.87 -9.36
CA GLU A 102 -3.95 -4.44 -8.04
C GLU A 102 -2.68 -5.04 -7.43
N GLU A 103 -1.93 -5.83 -8.20
CA GLU A 103 -0.69 -6.46 -7.73
C GLU A 103 0.38 -5.41 -7.34
N ASP A 104 0.57 -4.35 -8.12
CA ASP A 104 1.49 -3.26 -7.79
C ASP A 104 1.10 -2.53 -6.50
N SER A 105 -0.19 -2.29 -6.32
CA SER A 105 -0.73 -1.64 -5.12
C SER A 105 -0.55 -2.53 -3.88
N GLU A 106 -0.85 -3.83 -3.98
CA GLU A 106 -0.66 -4.78 -2.87
C GLU A 106 0.83 -5.00 -2.57
N TRP A 107 1.68 -5.09 -3.60
CA TRP A 107 3.12 -5.22 -3.42
C TRP A 107 3.73 -4.03 -2.69
N LEU A 108 3.34 -2.80 -3.06
CA LEU A 108 3.72 -1.58 -2.36
C LEU A 108 3.24 -1.60 -0.90
N LYS A 109 1.99 -1.96 -0.66
CA LYS A 109 1.40 -2.06 0.68
C LYS A 109 2.17 -3.04 1.57
N GLN A 110 2.51 -4.22 1.05
CA GLN A 110 3.33 -5.19 1.79
C GLN A 110 4.71 -4.60 2.15
N ALA A 111 5.36 -3.90 1.22
CA ALA A 111 6.63 -3.24 1.49
C ALA A 111 6.49 -2.12 2.54
N LEU A 112 5.43 -1.32 2.51
CA LEU A 112 5.15 -0.28 3.50
C LEU A 112 4.97 -0.86 4.91
N ILE A 113 4.27 -1.99 5.03
CA ILE A 113 4.01 -2.64 6.31
C ILE A 113 5.27 -3.34 6.85
N TYR A 114 5.95 -4.12 6.00
CA TYR A 114 7.00 -5.05 6.45
C TYR A 114 8.44 -4.58 6.16
N GLY A 115 8.60 -3.40 5.53
CA GLY A 115 9.90 -2.88 5.10
C GLY A 115 10.45 -3.54 3.85
N LYS A 116 9.87 -4.67 3.45
CA LYS A 116 10.16 -5.43 2.22
C LYS A 116 8.97 -6.26 1.79
N ALA A 117 8.89 -6.54 0.51
CA ALA A 117 7.87 -7.40 -0.09
C ALA A 117 8.47 -8.29 -1.18
N TYR A 118 7.81 -9.37 -1.45
CA TYR A 118 8.26 -10.38 -2.41
C TYR A 118 7.21 -10.61 -3.47
N GLU A 119 7.65 -10.85 -4.68
CA GLU A 119 6.79 -11.21 -5.80
C GLU A 119 7.41 -12.38 -6.56
N ILE A 120 6.64 -13.41 -6.77
CA ILE A 120 7.03 -14.57 -7.58
C ILE A 120 6.53 -14.41 -9.01
N CYS A 121 7.40 -14.72 -9.99
CA CYS A 121 7.01 -14.97 -11.37
C CYS A 121 6.96 -16.48 -11.61
N TYR A 122 5.88 -16.97 -12.23
CA TYR A 122 5.71 -18.39 -12.55
C TYR A 122 4.92 -18.56 -13.85
N ILE A 123 4.92 -19.76 -14.38
CA ILE A 123 4.11 -20.15 -15.55
C ILE A 123 2.99 -21.04 -15.02
N ASP A 124 1.74 -20.69 -15.33
CA ASP A 124 0.56 -21.45 -14.91
C ASP A 124 0.32 -22.68 -15.79
N GLU A 125 -0.77 -23.41 -15.50
CA GLU A 125 -1.17 -24.63 -16.23
C GLU A 125 -1.54 -24.35 -17.69
N ASP A 126 -2.01 -23.13 -17.98
CA ASP A 126 -2.35 -22.66 -19.32
C ASP A 126 -1.11 -22.16 -20.10
N LYS A 127 0.07 -22.23 -19.50
CA LYS A 127 1.38 -21.76 -20.01
C LYS A 127 1.49 -20.25 -20.09
N GLU A 128 0.65 -19.52 -19.39
CA GLU A 128 0.70 -18.07 -19.30
C GLU A 128 1.64 -17.64 -18.16
N GLN A 129 2.35 -16.53 -18.40
CA GLN A 129 3.20 -15.94 -17.39
C GLN A 129 2.38 -15.23 -16.34
N ARG A 130 2.59 -15.61 -15.09
CA ARG A 130 1.91 -15.04 -13.92
C ARG A 130 2.94 -14.45 -12.96
N PHE A 131 2.50 -13.45 -12.23
CA PHE A 131 3.23 -12.97 -11.05
C PHE A 131 2.26 -12.72 -9.89
N LYS A 132 2.75 -12.88 -8.67
CA LYS A 132 1.93 -12.75 -7.46
C LYS A 132 2.76 -12.32 -6.27
N THR A 133 2.22 -11.40 -5.49
CA THR A 133 2.81 -10.98 -4.21
C THR A 133 2.78 -12.13 -3.19
N LEU A 134 3.91 -12.37 -2.52
CA LEU A 134 4.07 -13.36 -1.47
C LEU A 134 4.15 -12.67 -0.09
N PRO A 135 3.62 -13.31 0.98
CA PRO A 135 3.71 -12.76 2.33
C PRO A 135 5.16 -12.61 2.80
N ALA A 136 5.52 -11.43 3.29
CA ALA A 136 6.87 -11.16 3.80
C ALA A 136 7.25 -12.03 5.02
N THR A 137 6.27 -12.56 5.73
CA THR A 137 6.46 -13.45 6.88
C THR A 137 6.81 -14.88 6.50
N GLU A 138 6.72 -15.23 5.22
CA GLU A 138 6.97 -16.58 4.70
C GLU A 138 8.24 -16.67 3.85
N CYS A 139 8.85 -15.54 3.48
CA CYS A 139 9.95 -15.50 2.51
C CYS A 139 11.27 -15.06 3.16
N ILE A 140 12.34 -15.79 2.89
CA ILE A 140 13.69 -15.51 3.36
C ILE A 140 14.64 -15.44 2.17
N PRO A 141 15.12 -14.25 1.80
CA PRO A 141 16.12 -14.12 0.73
C PRO A 141 17.51 -14.48 1.25
N VAL A 142 18.23 -15.25 0.47
CA VAL A 142 19.61 -15.67 0.73
C VAL A 142 20.50 -15.14 -0.39
N TYR A 143 21.51 -14.37 -0.02
CA TYR A 143 22.39 -13.66 -0.93
C TYR A 143 23.79 -14.27 -0.97
N ASN A 144 24.54 -14.02 -2.04
CA ASN A 144 25.95 -14.35 -2.11
C ASN A 144 26.76 -13.53 -1.09
N ALA A 145 27.71 -14.19 -0.44
CA ALA A 145 28.64 -13.55 0.49
C ALA A 145 29.83 -12.92 -0.27
N ASP A 146 29.53 -12.04 -1.22
CA ASP A 146 30.49 -11.27 -2.00
C ASP A 146 30.11 -9.78 -2.00
N VAL A 147 30.88 -8.95 -2.71
CA VAL A 147 30.65 -7.49 -2.76
C VAL A 147 29.35 -7.12 -3.47
N THR A 148 28.86 -7.97 -4.38
CA THR A 148 27.65 -7.72 -5.18
C THR A 148 26.38 -8.04 -4.40
N ASN A 149 26.44 -8.98 -3.43
CA ASN A 149 25.30 -9.50 -2.68
C ASN A 149 24.14 -9.88 -3.60
N GLU A 150 24.42 -10.63 -4.67
CA GLU A 150 23.38 -11.10 -5.57
C GLU A 150 22.47 -12.12 -4.89
N LEU A 151 21.18 -12.11 -5.25
CA LEU A 151 20.19 -13.05 -4.74
C LEU A 151 20.47 -14.46 -5.29
N SER A 152 20.86 -15.40 -4.42
CA SER A 152 21.16 -16.78 -4.80
C SER A 152 19.98 -17.71 -4.65
N TYR A 153 19.22 -17.55 -3.55
CA TYR A 153 18.06 -18.36 -3.25
C TYR A 153 17.00 -17.53 -2.54
N VAL A 154 15.73 -17.95 -2.69
CA VAL A 154 14.68 -17.56 -1.76
C VAL A 154 14.10 -18.84 -1.15
N ILE A 155 14.00 -18.87 0.17
CA ILE A 155 13.34 -19.93 0.92
C ILE A 155 11.96 -19.39 1.29
N ARG A 156 10.90 -20.09 0.85
CA ARG A 156 9.54 -19.86 1.30
C ARG A 156 9.12 -21.00 2.20
N PHE A 157 8.57 -20.68 3.37
CA PHE A 157 8.08 -21.66 4.33
C PHE A 157 6.69 -21.26 4.79
N TYR A 158 5.77 -22.20 4.81
CA TYR A 158 4.37 -21.94 5.15
C TYR A 158 3.66 -23.19 5.66
N SER A 159 2.50 -23.04 6.26
CA SER A 159 1.63 -24.14 6.67
C SER A 159 0.25 -24.01 6.06
N ASN A 160 -0.27 -25.13 5.59
CA ASN A 160 -1.64 -25.26 5.08
C ASN A 160 -2.46 -26.12 6.02
N LYS A 161 -3.69 -25.70 6.31
CA LYS A 161 -4.67 -26.54 7.00
C LYS A 161 -5.39 -27.41 5.98
N VAL A 162 -5.11 -28.69 6.01
CA VAL A 162 -5.73 -29.65 5.10
C VAL A 162 -6.91 -30.34 5.80
N TYR A 163 -8.10 -30.20 5.21
CA TYR A 163 -9.31 -30.86 5.70
C TYR A 163 -9.52 -32.16 4.91
N THR A 164 -9.39 -33.31 5.58
CA THR A 164 -9.75 -34.60 5.02
C THR A 164 -11.11 -35.08 5.53
N ASN A 165 -11.81 -35.89 4.76
CA ASN A 165 -13.24 -36.23 4.93
C ASN A 165 -13.66 -36.80 6.30
N ASN A 166 -12.78 -37.05 7.25
CA ASN A 166 -13.13 -37.62 8.55
C ASN A 166 -12.21 -37.20 9.70
N VAL A 167 -11.37 -36.18 9.57
CA VAL A 167 -10.36 -35.84 10.58
C VAL A 167 -10.28 -34.32 10.79
N VAL A 168 -9.97 -33.94 12.02
CA VAL A 168 -9.59 -32.56 12.37
C VAL A 168 -8.49 -32.08 11.41
N ALA A 169 -8.59 -30.82 10.93
CA ALA A 169 -7.61 -30.24 10.06
C ALA A 169 -6.19 -30.40 10.64
N GLU A 170 -5.30 -31.02 9.90
CA GLU A 170 -3.88 -31.12 10.25
C GLU A 170 -3.11 -30.00 9.56
N ASP A 171 -2.17 -29.38 10.29
CA ASP A 171 -1.25 -28.42 9.69
C ASP A 171 -0.15 -29.16 8.93
N GLU A 172 -0.10 -28.98 7.62
CA GLU A 172 0.98 -29.44 6.77
C GLU A 172 1.97 -28.31 6.52
N TYR A 173 3.24 -28.54 6.80
CA TYR A 173 4.32 -27.57 6.67
C TYR A 173 5.09 -27.85 5.38
N PHE A 174 5.29 -26.80 4.58
CA PHE A 174 6.02 -26.85 3.33
C PHE A 174 7.19 -25.89 3.33
N VAL A 175 8.26 -26.27 2.65
CA VAL A 175 9.41 -25.42 2.36
C VAL A 175 9.73 -25.52 0.89
N GLU A 176 9.70 -24.37 0.23
CA GLU A 176 10.05 -24.22 -1.18
C GLU A 176 11.37 -23.47 -1.29
N ILE A 177 12.30 -23.99 -2.05
CA ILE A 177 13.60 -23.36 -2.31
C ILE A 177 13.62 -22.97 -3.78
N TYR A 178 13.69 -21.67 -4.03
CA TYR A 178 13.80 -21.10 -5.35
C TYR A 178 15.26 -20.80 -5.65
N SER A 179 15.84 -21.49 -6.65
CA SER A 179 17.18 -21.26 -7.17
C SER A 179 17.14 -20.49 -8.50
N ALA A 180 18.26 -20.35 -9.16
CA ALA A 180 18.32 -19.81 -10.52
C ALA A 180 17.79 -20.77 -11.60
N THR A 181 17.70 -22.08 -11.31
CA THR A 181 17.39 -23.13 -12.28
C THR A 181 16.15 -23.94 -11.96
N ASP A 182 15.82 -24.08 -10.69
CA ASP A 182 14.76 -24.98 -10.23
C ASP A 182 14.06 -24.50 -8.96
N ILE A 183 12.89 -25.08 -8.72
CA ILE A 183 12.11 -24.95 -7.49
C ILE A 183 12.10 -26.32 -6.83
N THR A 184 12.64 -26.41 -5.63
CA THR A 184 12.65 -27.64 -4.85
C THR A 184 11.67 -27.53 -3.70
N VAL A 185 10.75 -28.49 -3.58
CA VAL A 185 9.69 -28.53 -2.57
C VAL A 185 9.96 -29.64 -1.57
N TYR A 186 9.91 -29.29 -0.29
CA TYR A 186 10.00 -30.21 0.83
C TYR A 186 8.72 -30.14 1.67
N LYS A 187 8.27 -31.27 2.19
CA LYS A 187 7.34 -31.32 3.31
C LYS A 187 8.17 -31.29 4.60
N SER A 188 7.77 -30.50 5.56
CA SER A 188 8.49 -30.34 6.81
C SER A 188 7.68 -30.90 7.98
N PHE A 189 8.39 -31.39 8.98
CA PHE A 189 7.85 -31.93 10.22
C PHE A 189 8.55 -31.24 11.39
N ASP A 190 7.98 -31.34 12.58
CA ASP A 190 8.57 -30.84 13.82
C ASP A 190 8.99 -29.36 13.74
N GLY A 191 8.10 -28.51 13.20
CA GLY A 191 8.33 -27.06 13.17
C GLY A 191 9.49 -26.63 12.28
N PHE A 192 9.62 -27.21 11.09
CA PHE A 192 10.69 -26.96 10.10
C PHE A 192 12.08 -27.47 10.49
N SER A 193 12.14 -28.56 11.27
CA SER A 193 13.42 -29.18 11.69
C SER A 193 13.82 -30.36 10.82
N THR A 194 12.86 -31.13 10.32
CA THR A 194 13.05 -32.28 9.44
C THR A 194 12.35 -32.09 8.11
N PHE A 195 12.97 -32.55 7.03
CA PHE A 195 12.52 -32.32 5.68
C PHE A 195 12.41 -33.60 4.88
N GLU A 196 11.29 -33.83 4.21
CA GLU A 196 11.07 -34.88 3.25
C GLU A 196 10.96 -34.28 1.85
N PHE A 197 11.74 -34.78 0.91
CA PHE A 197 11.70 -34.29 -0.48
C PHE A 197 10.37 -34.67 -1.13
N VAL A 198 9.73 -33.68 -1.77
CA VAL A 198 8.47 -33.85 -2.50
C VAL A 198 8.72 -33.80 -4.00
N SER A 199 9.29 -32.72 -4.49
CA SER A 199 9.51 -32.51 -5.93
C SER A 199 10.63 -31.52 -6.20
N GLN A 200 11.18 -31.60 -7.39
CA GLN A 200 12.07 -30.59 -7.96
C GLN A 200 11.64 -30.33 -9.40
N THR A 201 11.31 -29.09 -9.70
CA THR A 201 10.79 -28.69 -11.01
C THR A 201 11.70 -27.60 -11.59
N PRO A 202 12.27 -27.80 -12.79
CA PRO A 202 13.05 -26.77 -13.42
C PRO A 202 12.18 -25.62 -13.88
N HIS A 203 12.74 -24.39 -13.85
CA HIS A 203 12.17 -23.22 -14.47
C HIS A 203 13.19 -22.56 -15.42
N TYR A 204 12.71 -21.67 -16.31
CA TYR A 204 13.51 -21.17 -17.44
C TYR A 204 13.90 -19.70 -17.30
N TYR A 205 13.76 -19.11 -16.10
CA TYR A 205 14.08 -17.69 -15.85
C TYR A 205 15.60 -17.40 -15.81
N GLY A 206 16.46 -18.43 -15.63
CA GLY A 206 17.93 -18.26 -15.56
C GLY A 206 18.43 -17.51 -14.31
N GLN A 207 17.54 -17.11 -13.45
CA GLN A 207 17.76 -16.41 -12.18
C GLN A 207 16.61 -16.74 -11.22
N VAL A 208 16.76 -16.41 -9.94
CA VAL A 208 15.70 -16.66 -8.95
C VAL A 208 14.40 -15.95 -9.39
N PRO A 209 13.28 -16.69 -9.56
CA PRO A 209 12.03 -16.12 -10.11
C PRO A 209 11.25 -15.34 -9.05
N ILE A 210 11.91 -14.82 -8.04
CA ILE A 210 11.32 -14.01 -7.00
C ILE A 210 12.02 -12.65 -6.95
N THR A 211 11.23 -11.61 -7.10
CA THR A 211 11.70 -10.23 -6.97
C THR A 211 11.54 -9.74 -5.53
N VAL A 212 12.58 -9.10 -5.02
CA VAL A 212 12.58 -8.51 -3.67
C VAL A 212 12.44 -7.00 -3.79
N PHE A 213 11.32 -6.47 -3.33
CA PHE A 213 11.11 -5.04 -3.18
C PHE A 213 11.48 -4.62 -1.76
N THR A 214 12.54 -3.84 -1.60
CA THR A 214 13.01 -3.32 -0.31
C THR A 214 12.60 -1.86 -0.19
N LEU A 215 11.80 -1.51 0.82
CA LEU A 215 11.29 -0.16 1.03
C LEU A 215 12.41 0.84 1.33
N ASN A 216 13.36 0.42 2.16
CA ASN A 216 14.54 1.19 2.56
C ASN A 216 15.70 0.23 2.89
N LYS A 217 16.92 0.76 3.02
CA LYS A 217 18.12 -0.06 3.28
C LYS A 217 18.09 -0.79 4.61
N ASP A 218 17.33 -0.28 5.60
CA ASP A 218 17.24 -0.85 6.93
C ASP A 218 16.12 -1.90 7.04
N GLU A 219 15.37 -2.12 5.96
CA GLU A 219 14.23 -3.05 5.88
C GLU A 219 13.22 -2.82 7.01
N THR A 220 12.90 -1.54 7.29
CA THR A 220 11.98 -1.14 8.36
C THR A 220 10.64 -0.68 7.79
N SER A 221 9.56 -0.91 8.56
CA SER A 221 8.22 -0.44 8.25
C SER A 221 8.17 1.10 8.13
N ILE A 222 7.25 1.61 7.29
CA ILE A 222 7.02 3.04 7.11
C ILE A 222 6.64 3.75 8.42
N PHE A 223 6.00 3.04 9.34
CA PHE A 223 5.50 3.55 10.62
C PHE A 223 6.32 3.09 11.85
N ASP A 224 7.43 2.36 11.66
CA ASP A 224 8.21 1.79 12.79
C ASP A 224 8.59 2.84 13.83
N GLN A 225 9.04 4.01 13.38
CA GLN A 225 9.50 5.10 14.25
C GLN A 225 8.38 5.75 15.09
N VAL A 226 7.11 5.59 14.71
CA VAL A 226 5.98 6.20 15.41
C VAL A 226 5.22 5.24 16.32
N MET A 227 5.58 3.95 16.33
CA MET A 227 4.86 2.92 17.11
C MET A 227 4.80 3.24 18.61
N SER A 228 5.88 3.76 19.19
CA SER A 228 5.88 4.12 20.62
C SER A 228 4.94 5.30 20.93
N MET A 229 4.83 6.26 20.01
CA MET A 229 3.87 7.37 20.15
C MET A 229 2.44 6.90 19.93
N GLN A 230 2.24 5.95 19.04
CA GLN A 230 0.97 5.26 18.84
C GLN A 230 0.50 4.57 20.14
N ASP A 231 1.39 3.85 20.82
CA ASP A 231 1.07 3.20 22.09
C ASP A 231 0.72 4.22 23.19
N ALA A 232 1.47 5.31 23.28
CA ALA A 232 1.21 6.39 24.21
C ALA A 232 -0.15 7.06 23.95
N TYR A 233 -0.47 7.33 22.69
CA TYR A 233 -1.74 7.92 22.27
C TYR A 233 -2.93 7.04 22.70
N ASN A 234 -2.87 5.75 22.36
CA ASN A 234 -3.91 4.77 22.72
C ASN A 234 -4.09 4.67 24.24
N THR A 235 -2.99 4.71 24.99
CA THR A 235 -3.03 4.67 26.45
C THR A 235 -3.74 5.91 27.01
N ILE A 236 -3.41 7.11 26.55
CA ILE A 236 -4.02 8.35 27.04
C ILE A 236 -5.52 8.37 26.72
N VAL A 237 -5.92 8.00 25.50
CA VAL A 237 -7.33 7.95 25.11
C VAL A 237 -8.09 6.96 25.97
N SER A 238 -7.55 5.74 26.17
CA SER A 238 -8.19 4.69 26.97
C SER A 238 -8.33 5.10 28.44
N GLU A 239 -7.29 5.67 29.05
CA GLU A 239 -7.33 6.14 30.42
C GLU A 239 -8.26 7.35 30.61
N SER A 240 -8.34 8.25 29.61
CA SER A 240 -9.28 9.37 29.64
C SER A 240 -10.73 8.90 29.71
N ILE A 241 -11.08 7.85 28.98
CA ILE A 241 -12.42 7.26 29.00
C ILE A 241 -12.67 6.49 30.31
N ASN A 242 -11.67 5.73 30.79
CA ASN A 242 -11.74 5.04 32.06
C ASN A 242 -12.00 6.04 33.20
N ASP A 243 -11.28 7.15 33.18
CA ASP A 243 -11.47 8.21 34.19
C ASP A 243 -12.87 8.86 34.06
N TYR A 244 -13.35 9.12 32.83
CA TYR A 244 -14.70 9.65 32.61
C TYR A 244 -15.80 8.71 33.14
N GLU A 245 -15.70 7.41 32.90
CA GLU A 245 -16.64 6.41 33.44
C GLU A 245 -16.55 6.31 34.96
N SER A 246 -15.33 6.42 35.53
CA SER A 246 -15.14 6.41 37.01
C SER A 246 -15.76 7.63 37.70
N PHE A 247 -15.98 8.74 36.96
CA PHE A 247 -16.71 9.90 37.51
C PHE A 247 -18.18 9.59 37.79
N ALA A 248 -18.80 8.68 37.05
CA ALA A 248 -20.17 8.26 37.27
C ALA A 248 -20.33 7.55 38.65
N ASP A 249 -19.23 7.00 39.18
CA ASP A 249 -19.15 6.28 40.45
C ASP A 249 -18.42 7.08 41.55
N ALA A 250 -18.42 8.42 41.45
CA ALA A 250 -17.72 9.29 42.41
C ALA A 250 -18.22 9.09 43.85
N TYR A 251 -17.28 8.99 44.77
CA TYR A 251 -17.59 8.89 46.20
C TYR A 251 -18.16 10.21 46.71
N MET A 252 -19.34 10.12 47.37
CA MET A 252 -19.85 11.25 48.11
C MET A 252 -19.17 11.30 49.48
N VAL A 253 -18.52 12.42 49.77
CA VAL A 253 -17.95 12.70 51.11
C VAL A 253 -18.90 13.60 51.85
N ILE A 254 -19.38 13.12 53.02
CA ILE A 254 -20.21 13.88 53.94
C ILE A 254 -19.36 14.24 55.16
N LYS A 255 -19.26 15.53 55.45
CA LYS A 255 -18.51 16.07 56.57
C LYS A 255 -19.48 16.68 57.56
N GLY A 256 -19.25 16.50 58.86
CA GLY A 256 -20.01 17.16 59.94
C GLY A 256 -21.28 16.45 60.39
N MET A 257 -21.62 15.30 59.85
CA MET A 257 -22.70 14.45 60.32
C MET A 257 -22.32 12.97 60.30
N THR A 258 -22.97 12.16 61.13
CA THR A 258 -22.91 10.71 61.10
C THR A 258 -24.14 10.18 60.36
N ALA A 259 -23.95 9.50 59.24
CA ALA A 259 -25.02 8.83 58.54
C ALA A 259 -25.06 7.34 58.90
N ASP A 260 -26.23 6.82 59.16
CA ASP A 260 -26.44 5.39 59.37
C ASP A 260 -26.85 4.69 58.08
N ASP A 261 -26.92 3.35 58.06
CA ASP A 261 -27.27 2.57 56.89
C ASP A 261 -28.65 2.92 56.31
N LYS A 262 -29.57 3.37 57.18
CA LYS A 262 -30.91 3.77 56.78
C LYS A 262 -30.92 5.12 56.11
N ASP A 263 -30.13 6.08 56.57
CA ASP A 263 -29.94 7.39 55.91
C ASP A 263 -29.34 7.21 54.52
N LEU A 264 -28.40 6.27 54.35
CA LEU A 264 -27.80 5.94 53.04
C LEU A 264 -28.79 5.25 52.09
N GLU A 265 -29.73 4.45 52.63
CA GLU A 265 -30.76 3.79 51.83
C GLU A 265 -31.86 4.78 51.40
N ASP A 266 -32.29 5.68 52.29
CA ASP A 266 -33.22 6.76 52.00
C ASP A 266 -32.64 7.77 50.99
N MET A 267 -31.36 8.08 51.06
CA MET A 267 -30.65 8.88 50.08
C MET A 267 -30.65 8.23 48.69
N LYS A 268 -30.44 6.92 48.60
CA LYS A 268 -30.48 6.17 47.35
C LYS A 268 -31.88 6.12 46.73
N GLN A 269 -32.93 5.91 47.57
CA GLN A 269 -34.31 5.77 47.10
C GLN A 269 -34.93 7.12 46.68
N HIS A 270 -34.71 8.16 47.48
CA HIS A 270 -35.39 9.45 47.34
C HIS A 270 -34.55 10.50 46.60
N ARG A 271 -33.24 10.21 46.35
CA ARG A 271 -32.28 11.14 45.75
C ARG A 271 -32.20 12.51 46.44
N VAL A 272 -32.48 12.52 47.77
CA VAL A 272 -32.47 13.71 48.63
C VAL A 272 -31.42 13.50 49.70
N LEU A 273 -30.58 14.50 49.93
CA LEU A 273 -29.59 14.56 50.98
C LEU A 273 -30.03 15.61 51.99
N LEU A 274 -30.38 15.20 53.21
CA LEU A 274 -30.67 16.11 54.33
C LEU A 274 -29.38 16.32 55.11
N LEU A 275 -28.90 17.55 55.17
CA LEU A 275 -27.68 17.92 55.87
C LEU A 275 -28.02 18.72 57.14
N ASP A 276 -27.26 18.50 58.25
CA ASP A 276 -27.25 19.37 59.39
C ASP A 276 -26.69 20.75 59.05
N ASN A 277 -26.98 21.75 59.91
CA ASN A 277 -26.64 23.16 59.66
C ASN A 277 -25.12 23.41 59.39
N ASP A 278 -24.25 22.58 59.93
CA ASP A 278 -22.80 22.66 59.79
C ASP A 278 -22.22 21.54 58.92
N ALA A 279 -23.07 20.71 58.31
CA ALA A 279 -22.63 19.59 57.45
C ALA A 279 -22.50 20.04 56.00
N SER A 280 -21.53 19.46 55.29
CA SER A 280 -21.35 19.62 53.88
C SER A 280 -21.23 18.27 53.17
N ALA A 281 -21.82 18.15 52.00
CA ALA A 281 -21.64 17.00 51.13
C ALA A 281 -21.01 17.46 49.82
N GLU A 282 -19.97 16.78 49.43
CA GLU A 282 -19.28 17.03 48.18
C GLU A 282 -18.89 15.70 47.52
N TYR A 283 -18.92 15.65 46.18
CA TYR A 283 -18.33 14.51 45.51
C TYR A 283 -16.82 14.63 45.54
N LEU A 284 -16.13 13.56 45.95
CA LEU A 284 -14.68 13.48 45.84
C LEU A 284 -14.32 13.24 44.38
N THR A 285 -14.18 14.32 43.66
CA THR A 285 -13.80 14.27 42.25
C THR A 285 -12.33 14.61 42.07
N LYS A 286 -11.63 13.84 41.23
CA LYS A 286 -10.31 14.20 40.78
C LYS A 286 -10.46 15.39 39.81
N THR A 287 -9.77 16.49 40.05
CA THR A 287 -9.79 17.63 39.14
C THR A 287 -9.10 17.20 37.84
N PHE A 288 -9.89 16.98 36.78
CA PHE A 288 -9.38 16.66 35.46
C PHE A 288 -8.96 17.95 34.75
N SER A 289 -7.78 17.94 34.19
CA SER A 289 -7.35 19.03 33.30
C SER A 289 -7.55 18.59 31.84
N ASP A 290 -8.82 18.63 31.36
CA ASP A 290 -9.18 18.30 29.98
C ASP A 290 -8.27 19.02 28.98
N ALA A 291 -7.94 20.28 29.25
CA ALA A 291 -7.06 21.07 28.40
C ALA A 291 -5.63 20.50 28.30
N GLN A 292 -5.09 19.95 29.38
CA GLN A 292 -3.74 19.36 29.37
C GLN A 292 -3.74 18.03 28.60
N THR A 293 -4.74 17.19 28.80
CA THR A 293 -4.91 15.92 28.08
C THR A 293 -5.08 16.18 26.58
N GLN A 294 -5.94 17.13 26.22
CA GLN A 294 -6.14 17.50 24.81
C GLN A 294 -4.88 18.08 24.17
N ASN A 295 -4.15 18.93 24.88
CA ASN A 295 -2.87 19.45 24.39
C ASN A 295 -1.85 18.34 24.16
N LEU A 296 -1.77 17.35 25.06
CA LEU A 296 -0.85 16.22 24.93
C LEU A 296 -1.23 15.34 23.74
N LEU A 297 -2.51 15.01 23.57
CA LEU A 297 -3.01 14.27 22.42
C LEU A 297 -2.70 14.99 21.09
N ASN A 298 -2.93 16.30 21.04
CA ASN A 298 -2.64 17.12 19.88
C ASN A 298 -1.13 17.15 19.55
N GLU A 299 -0.26 17.24 20.58
CA GLU A 299 1.19 17.20 20.38
C GLU A 299 1.66 15.83 19.87
N ILE A 300 1.15 14.73 20.40
CA ILE A 300 1.48 13.38 19.94
C ILE A 300 0.99 13.20 18.50
N ASN A 301 -0.24 13.60 18.18
CA ASN A 301 -0.79 13.55 16.81
C ASN A 301 0.13 14.29 15.84
N LYS A 302 0.47 15.54 16.13
CA LYS A 302 1.40 16.34 15.29
C LYS A 302 2.78 15.67 15.13
N LYS A 303 3.30 15.02 16.17
CA LYS A 303 4.60 14.33 16.09
C LYS A 303 4.51 13.06 15.26
N ILE A 304 3.40 12.28 15.36
CA ILE A 304 3.17 11.11 14.51
C ILE A 304 3.21 11.52 13.03
N HIS A 305 2.44 12.54 12.64
CA HIS A 305 2.40 13.03 11.28
C HIS A 305 3.73 13.63 10.82
N SER A 306 4.42 14.40 11.68
CA SER A 306 5.72 15.01 11.36
C SER A 306 6.82 13.98 11.15
N ILE A 307 6.91 12.93 11.99
CA ILE A 307 7.98 11.92 11.91
C ILE A 307 7.70 10.92 10.79
N SER A 308 6.43 10.53 10.60
CA SER A 308 6.04 9.67 9.48
C SER A 308 6.09 10.39 8.13
N ASN A 309 6.21 11.72 8.11
CA ASN A 309 6.01 12.58 6.93
C ASN A 309 4.65 12.36 6.24
N SER A 310 3.68 11.72 6.90
CA SER A 310 2.33 11.53 6.37
C SER A 310 1.48 12.74 6.76
N PRO A 311 0.84 13.44 5.81
CA PRO A 311 0.01 14.59 6.12
C PRO A 311 -1.22 14.17 6.93
N ASP A 312 -1.70 15.08 7.77
CA ASP A 312 -3.01 14.95 8.40
C ASP A 312 -4.08 15.54 7.49
N PHE A 313 -4.74 14.70 6.72
CA PHE A 313 -5.83 15.11 5.82
C PHE A 313 -7.13 15.44 6.57
N THR A 314 -7.20 15.25 7.88
CA THR A 314 -8.35 15.64 8.71
C THR A 314 -8.21 17.05 9.30
N ASP A 315 -7.03 17.65 9.21
CA ASP A 315 -6.79 19.02 9.67
C ASP A 315 -7.45 20.04 8.73
N GLU A 316 -8.49 20.71 9.20
CA GLU A 316 -9.20 21.75 8.44
C GLU A 316 -8.27 22.88 7.96
N GLN A 317 -7.24 23.23 8.76
CA GLN A 317 -6.25 24.23 8.39
C GLN A 317 -5.32 23.73 7.28
N PHE A 318 -5.14 22.42 7.15
CA PHE A 318 -4.40 21.82 6.05
C PHE A 318 -5.19 21.93 4.74
N MET A 319 -6.49 21.63 4.77
CA MET A 319 -7.36 21.63 3.59
C MET A 319 -7.73 23.05 3.10
N ALA A 320 -7.73 24.04 3.99
CA ALA A 320 -8.14 25.42 3.67
C ALA A 320 -7.05 26.26 2.97
N GLN A 321 -5.87 25.67 2.67
CA GLN A 321 -4.73 26.43 2.14
C GLN A 321 -4.71 26.50 0.61
N SER A 322 -4.05 27.55 0.08
CA SER A 322 -3.83 27.66 -1.37
C SER A 322 -2.94 26.51 -1.89
N GLY A 323 -3.10 26.14 -3.16
CA GLY A 323 -2.35 25.04 -3.78
C GLY A 323 -0.83 25.12 -3.59
N ILE A 324 -0.24 26.35 -3.63
CA ILE A 324 1.20 26.55 -3.38
C ILE A 324 1.58 26.25 -1.94
N ALA A 325 0.82 26.71 -0.94
CA ALA A 325 1.09 26.43 0.46
C ALA A 325 0.93 24.93 0.80
N LEU A 326 -0.04 24.27 0.18
CA LEU A 326 -0.24 22.83 0.29
C LEU A 326 0.98 22.06 -0.24
N ARG A 327 1.52 22.44 -1.41
CA ARG A 327 2.73 21.83 -1.97
C ARG A 327 3.92 21.93 -1.04
N TYR A 328 4.15 23.08 -0.37
CA TYR A 328 5.22 23.23 0.61
C TYR A 328 5.04 22.31 1.83
N LYS A 329 3.82 22.09 2.30
CA LYS A 329 3.53 21.16 3.40
C LYS A 329 3.76 19.71 3.02
N LEU A 330 3.57 19.36 1.75
CA LEU A 330 3.74 18.01 1.22
C LEU A 330 5.20 17.67 0.87
N VAL A 331 6.16 18.61 0.94
CA VAL A 331 7.55 18.36 0.53
C VAL A 331 8.17 17.15 1.23
N GLY A 332 7.97 17.00 2.54
CA GLY A 332 8.49 15.83 3.29
C GLY A 332 7.86 14.52 2.83
N PHE A 333 6.56 14.54 2.60
CA PHE A 333 5.80 13.39 2.10
C PHE A 333 6.23 13.01 0.67
N GLU A 334 6.36 13.99 -0.22
CA GLU A 334 6.82 13.79 -1.59
C GLU A 334 8.26 13.25 -1.67
N ASN A 335 9.19 13.81 -0.89
CA ASN A 335 10.56 13.33 -0.84
C ASN A 335 10.63 11.85 -0.42
N ARG A 336 9.85 11.46 0.59
CA ARG A 336 9.79 10.07 1.04
C ARG A 336 9.11 9.18 0.02
N SER A 337 8.02 9.64 -0.60
CA SER A 337 7.31 8.94 -1.68
C SER A 337 8.22 8.72 -2.89
N SER A 338 8.98 9.73 -3.31
CA SER A 338 9.93 9.63 -4.43
C SER A 338 11.06 8.63 -4.13
N ALA A 339 11.53 8.55 -2.88
CA ALA A 339 12.52 7.54 -2.50
C ALA A 339 11.94 6.12 -2.57
N ILE A 340 10.69 5.93 -2.14
CA ILE A 340 9.97 4.65 -2.26
C ILE A 340 9.75 4.28 -3.72
N GLU A 341 9.32 5.24 -4.54
CA GLU A 341 9.15 5.06 -5.98
C GLU A 341 10.43 4.55 -6.67
N GLN A 342 11.58 5.12 -6.34
CA GLN A 342 12.86 4.66 -6.90
C GLN A 342 13.13 3.18 -6.57
N GLN A 343 12.82 2.73 -5.35
CA GLN A 343 12.96 1.33 -4.97
C GLN A 343 11.93 0.43 -5.68
N MET A 344 10.69 0.88 -5.78
CA MET A 344 9.63 0.17 -6.49
C MET A 344 9.94 0.05 -7.98
N ARG A 345 10.39 1.13 -8.62
CA ARG A 345 10.85 1.14 -10.01
C ARG A 345 11.92 0.08 -10.26
N LYS A 346 12.93 0.00 -9.38
CA LYS A 346 13.97 -1.03 -9.45
C LYS A 346 13.40 -2.44 -9.36
N ALA A 347 12.44 -2.66 -8.49
CA ALA A 347 11.80 -3.96 -8.32
C ALA A 347 10.92 -4.32 -9.53
N ILE A 348 10.14 -3.38 -10.06
CA ILE A 348 9.33 -3.58 -11.28
C ILE A 348 10.24 -3.86 -12.49
N THR A 349 11.36 -3.14 -12.64
CA THR A 349 12.34 -3.43 -13.71
C THR A 349 12.81 -4.89 -13.63
N LYS A 350 13.02 -5.42 -12.41
CA LYS A 350 13.40 -6.83 -12.23
C LYS A 350 12.27 -7.80 -12.62
N ARG A 351 11.01 -7.48 -12.32
CA ARG A 351 9.84 -8.24 -12.82
C ARG A 351 9.84 -8.29 -14.34
N ILE A 352 10.01 -7.13 -14.99
CA ILE A 352 10.00 -7.05 -16.46
C ILE A 352 11.18 -7.82 -17.07
N GLU A 353 12.36 -7.80 -16.45
CA GLU A 353 13.52 -8.63 -16.84
C GLU A 353 13.16 -10.12 -16.81
N LEU A 354 12.51 -10.60 -15.74
CA LEU A 354 12.06 -12.00 -15.63
C LEU A 354 11.06 -12.35 -16.75
N ILE A 355 10.05 -11.50 -16.97
CA ILE A 355 9.05 -11.68 -18.02
C ILE A 355 9.72 -11.73 -19.41
N SER A 356 10.63 -10.80 -19.69
CA SER A 356 11.34 -10.71 -20.96
C SER A 356 12.22 -11.92 -21.25
N THR A 357 12.83 -12.50 -20.21
CA THR A 357 13.65 -13.71 -20.34
C THR A 357 12.84 -14.89 -20.90
N ILE A 358 11.59 -15.05 -20.48
CA ILE A 358 10.72 -16.12 -20.99
C ILE A 358 10.20 -15.82 -22.39
N LEU A 359 9.86 -14.57 -22.68
CA LEU A 359 9.35 -14.17 -24.01
C LEU A 359 10.35 -14.39 -25.14
N LYS A 360 11.65 -14.60 -24.85
CA LYS A 360 12.71 -14.76 -25.85
C LYS A 360 12.66 -13.67 -26.92
N LEU A 361 12.39 -12.45 -26.54
CA LEU A 361 12.44 -11.33 -27.47
C LEU A 361 13.86 -11.27 -28.05
N SER A 362 14.04 -11.53 -29.35
CA SER A 362 15.29 -11.95 -29.97
C SER A 362 16.42 -10.91 -30.02
N ASP A 363 16.14 -9.66 -29.72
CA ASP A 363 17.11 -8.59 -29.50
C ASP A 363 17.05 -8.05 -28.07
N ALA A 364 16.43 -8.80 -27.17
CA ALA A 364 15.78 -8.37 -25.95
C ALA A 364 16.62 -8.51 -24.68
N ASP A 365 17.88 -8.82 -24.77
CA ASP A 365 18.74 -8.89 -23.58
C ASP A 365 18.74 -7.57 -22.78
N THR A 366 18.23 -6.48 -23.35
CA THR A 366 18.22 -5.15 -22.76
C THR A 366 16.91 -4.37 -22.86
N ILE A 367 15.85 -4.87 -23.53
CA ILE A 367 14.58 -4.12 -23.71
C ILE A 367 13.96 -3.73 -22.36
N TRP A 368 14.07 -4.59 -21.36
CA TRP A 368 13.57 -4.33 -20.00
C TRP A 368 14.21 -3.10 -19.35
N ALA A 369 15.44 -2.74 -19.73
CA ALA A 369 16.16 -1.57 -19.19
C ALA A 369 15.66 -0.25 -19.77
N ASP A 370 15.09 -0.28 -20.99
CA ASP A 370 14.63 0.91 -21.71
C ASP A 370 13.13 1.19 -21.50
N ILE A 371 12.43 0.34 -20.73
CA ILE A 371 11.02 0.56 -20.38
C ILE A 371 10.92 1.67 -19.32
N ASN A 372 10.24 2.74 -19.71
CA ASN A 372 9.93 3.83 -18.81
C ASN A 372 8.66 3.50 -18.00
N ILE A 373 8.79 3.55 -16.67
CA ILE A 373 7.71 3.29 -15.73
C ILE A 373 7.28 4.64 -15.16
N GLN A 374 6.07 5.09 -15.45
CA GLN A 374 5.58 6.39 -15.01
C GLN A 374 4.66 6.24 -13.81
N PHE A 375 4.98 6.97 -12.75
CA PHE A 375 4.16 7.09 -11.55
C PHE A 375 3.41 8.42 -11.59
N THR A 376 2.09 8.35 -11.42
CA THR A 376 1.23 9.54 -11.37
C THR A 376 0.70 9.71 -9.95
N ARG A 377 0.91 10.90 -9.37
CA ARG A 377 0.47 11.19 -8.01
C ARG A 377 -1.05 11.33 -7.93
N ASN A 378 -1.66 10.59 -7.02
CA ASN A 378 -3.09 10.68 -6.75
C ASN A 378 -3.36 11.84 -5.76
N LEU A 379 -3.35 13.05 -6.27
CA LEU A 379 -3.72 14.26 -5.52
C LEU A 379 -4.96 14.89 -6.15
N PRO A 380 -5.89 15.43 -5.32
CA PRO A 380 -6.91 16.33 -5.83
C PRO A 380 -6.23 17.54 -6.47
N THR A 381 -6.32 17.65 -7.78
CA THR A 381 -5.79 18.80 -8.53
C THR A 381 -6.92 19.70 -8.97
N ASP A 382 -6.69 21.01 -8.88
CA ASP A 382 -7.61 21.96 -9.52
C ASP A 382 -7.45 21.85 -11.04
N VAL A 383 -8.39 21.17 -11.67
CA VAL A 383 -8.41 20.97 -13.12
C VAL A 383 -8.36 22.32 -13.85
N THR A 384 -8.96 23.36 -13.28
CA THR A 384 -9.01 24.71 -13.87
C THR A 384 -7.60 25.34 -13.91
N GLU A 385 -6.83 25.19 -12.82
CA GLU A 385 -5.42 25.65 -12.77
C GLU A 385 -4.57 24.94 -13.82
N ASN A 386 -4.70 23.61 -13.93
CA ASN A 386 -3.96 22.82 -14.91
C ASN A 386 -4.32 23.19 -16.36
N VAL A 387 -5.61 23.40 -16.68
CA VAL A 387 -6.06 23.85 -18.00
C VAL A 387 -5.48 25.24 -18.34
N ASN A 388 -5.42 26.14 -17.37
CA ASN A 388 -4.81 27.46 -17.57
C ASN A 388 -3.31 27.37 -17.86
N VAL A 389 -2.58 26.51 -17.14
CA VAL A 389 -1.16 26.25 -17.37
C VAL A 389 -0.93 25.65 -18.76
N VAL A 390 -1.70 24.63 -19.14
CA VAL A 390 -1.63 23.99 -20.47
C VAL A 390 -1.90 25.02 -21.57
N THR A 391 -2.92 25.85 -21.40
CA THR A 391 -3.27 26.89 -22.36
C THR A 391 -2.15 27.94 -22.50
N ALA A 392 -1.52 28.34 -21.39
CA ALA A 392 -0.42 29.31 -21.39
C ALA A 392 0.88 28.74 -22.02
N LEU A 393 1.09 27.45 -21.94
CA LEU A 393 2.28 26.76 -22.49
C LEU A 393 2.08 26.22 -23.92
N GLN A 394 0.86 26.34 -24.47
CA GLN A 394 0.56 25.90 -25.84
C GLN A 394 1.45 26.62 -26.87
N GLY A 395 2.14 25.84 -27.69
CA GLY A 395 3.09 26.37 -28.67
C GLY A 395 4.50 26.64 -28.13
N ILE A 396 4.74 26.49 -26.81
CA ILE A 396 6.05 26.69 -26.17
C ILE A 396 6.71 25.32 -25.91
N VAL A 397 5.92 24.32 -25.51
CA VAL A 397 6.38 22.95 -25.24
C VAL A 397 5.66 21.94 -26.13
N SER A 398 6.13 20.71 -26.19
CA SER A 398 5.52 19.65 -27.01
C SER A 398 4.11 19.30 -26.50
N ASN A 399 3.24 18.82 -27.40
CA ASN A 399 1.90 18.35 -27.02
C ASN A 399 1.93 17.21 -26.02
N GLU A 400 2.94 16.36 -26.08
CA GLU A 400 3.18 15.29 -25.13
C GLU A 400 3.38 15.85 -23.71
N THR A 401 4.24 16.85 -23.55
CA THR A 401 4.46 17.52 -22.27
C THR A 401 3.20 18.21 -21.77
N LEU A 402 2.41 18.85 -22.66
CA LEU A 402 1.16 19.50 -22.30
C LEU A 402 0.12 18.51 -21.79
N LEU A 403 -0.04 17.39 -22.48
CA LEU A 403 -0.99 16.35 -22.08
C LEU A 403 -0.55 15.66 -20.78
N GLY A 404 0.75 15.50 -20.56
CA GLY A 404 1.29 14.98 -19.29
C GLY A 404 1.06 15.88 -18.07
N LEU A 405 0.71 17.17 -18.27
CA LEU A 405 0.31 18.07 -17.18
C LEU A 405 -1.17 17.90 -16.77
N LEU A 406 -1.96 17.16 -17.58
CA LEU A 406 -3.37 16.93 -17.30
C LEU A 406 -3.55 15.64 -16.48
N PRO A 407 -4.04 15.68 -15.25
CA PRO A 407 -4.08 14.53 -14.34
C PRO A 407 -4.98 13.38 -14.80
N PHE A 408 -5.87 13.63 -15.74
CA PHE A 408 -6.78 12.63 -16.33
C PHE A 408 -6.23 11.99 -17.61
N VAL A 409 -5.07 12.43 -18.11
CA VAL A 409 -4.39 11.84 -19.27
C VAL A 409 -3.30 10.89 -18.75
N GLN A 410 -3.58 9.60 -18.79
CA GLN A 410 -2.66 8.56 -18.31
C GLN A 410 -1.57 8.22 -19.33
N ASP A 411 -1.89 8.32 -20.63
CA ASP A 411 -0.99 8.03 -21.75
C ASP A 411 -1.01 9.21 -22.74
N PRO A 412 -0.10 10.18 -22.59
CA PRO A 412 -0.01 11.34 -23.48
C PRO A 412 0.26 10.98 -24.95
N LEU A 413 1.09 9.96 -25.21
CA LEU A 413 1.42 9.54 -26.59
C LEU A 413 0.23 8.86 -27.25
N GLY A 414 -0.42 7.92 -26.58
CA GLY A 414 -1.63 7.29 -27.09
C GLY A 414 -2.77 8.28 -27.31
N GLU A 415 -2.85 9.35 -26.51
CA GLU A 415 -3.84 10.43 -26.71
C GLU A 415 -3.52 11.28 -27.95
N ILE A 416 -2.23 11.54 -28.23
CA ILE A 416 -1.81 12.21 -29.48
C ILE A 416 -2.17 11.36 -30.69
N GLU A 417 -1.98 10.04 -30.64
CA GLU A 417 -2.35 9.13 -31.74
C GLU A 417 -3.85 9.12 -31.97
N LYS A 418 -4.66 9.05 -30.91
CA LYS A 418 -6.13 9.17 -31.01
C LYS A 418 -6.57 10.47 -31.64
N VAL A 419 -5.98 11.60 -31.24
CA VAL A 419 -6.27 12.92 -31.82
C VAL A 419 -5.89 12.98 -33.30
N ARG A 420 -4.77 12.36 -33.68
CA ARG A 420 -4.38 12.27 -35.10
C ARG A 420 -5.39 11.45 -35.91
N ALA A 421 -5.72 10.26 -35.44
CA ALA A 421 -6.72 9.39 -36.09
C ALA A 421 -8.08 10.07 -36.20
N GLN A 422 -8.50 10.83 -35.19
CA GLN A 422 -9.74 11.63 -35.24
C GLN A 422 -9.67 12.75 -36.29
N LYS A 423 -8.53 13.42 -36.43
CA LYS A 423 -8.35 14.47 -37.46
C LYS A 423 -8.37 13.89 -38.85
N GLU A 424 -7.70 12.76 -39.09
CA GLU A 424 -7.72 12.06 -40.36
C GLU A 424 -9.12 11.60 -40.76
N SER A 425 -9.86 10.96 -39.81
CA SER A 425 -11.25 10.58 -40.04
C SER A 425 -12.17 11.76 -40.35
N ASN A 426 -11.98 12.90 -39.66
CA ASN A 426 -12.74 14.10 -39.91
C ASN A 426 -12.41 14.76 -41.25
N MET A 427 -11.13 14.67 -41.71
CA MET A 427 -10.75 15.13 -43.05
C MET A 427 -11.39 14.28 -44.15
N GLU A 428 -11.37 12.95 -44.01
CA GLU A 428 -12.03 12.04 -44.95
C GLU A 428 -13.53 12.30 -45.04
N LEU A 429 -14.21 12.55 -43.92
CA LEU A 429 -15.63 12.94 -43.88
C LEU A 429 -15.88 14.31 -44.54
N PHE A 430 -14.95 15.25 -44.40
CA PHE A 430 -15.06 16.56 -45.02
C PHE A 430 -14.84 16.47 -46.53
N ASP A 431 -13.86 15.74 -47.01
CA ASP A 431 -13.61 15.49 -48.44
C ASP A 431 -14.75 14.71 -49.10
N PHE A 432 -15.35 13.74 -48.39
CA PHE A 432 -16.53 13.02 -48.85
C PHE A 432 -17.75 13.95 -49.03
N ASN A 433 -17.97 14.87 -48.08
CA ASN A 433 -19.08 15.84 -48.14
C ASN A 433 -18.84 16.92 -49.24
N VAL A 434 -17.60 17.36 -49.43
CA VAL A 434 -17.26 18.30 -50.49
C VAL A 434 -17.43 17.64 -51.86
N SER A 435 -17.02 16.38 -52.03
CA SER A 435 -17.18 15.63 -53.30
C SER A 435 -18.66 15.37 -53.59
N ARG A 436 -19.53 15.22 -52.59
CA ARG A 436 -20.98 15.04 -52.80
C ARG A 436 -21.68 16.34 -53.18
N ASN A 437 -21.29 17.46 -52.58
CA ASN A 437 -21.88 18.76 -52.92
C ASN A 437 -21.45 19.22 -54.34
N VAL A 438 -20.23 18.86 -54.80
CA VAL A 438 -19.81 19.15 -56.17
C VAL A 438 -20.55 18.26 -57.21
N ALA A 439 -20.95 17.03 -56.83
CA ALA A 439 -21.74 16.15 -57.68
C ALA A 439 -23.21 16.63 -57.82
N ASP A 440 -23.81 17.15 -56.73
CA ASP A 440 -25.17 17.72 -56.75
C ASP A 440 -25.24 19.01 -57.57
N ASP A 441 -24.21 19.90 -57.50
CA ASP A 441 -24.17 21.13 -58.30
C ASP A 441 -23.97 20.87 -59.79
N THR A 442 -23.41 19.71 -60.20
CA THR A 442 -23.26 19.35 -61.61
C THR A 442 -24.49 18.67 -62.19
N GLU A 443 -25.41 18.12 -61.42
CA GLU A 443 -26.71 17.61 -61.88
C GLU A 443 -27.76 18.68 -62.06
N GLU A 444 -27.71 19.81 -61.32
CA GLU A 444 -28.63 20.95 -61.50
C GLU A 444 -28.30 21.78 -62.77
N GLU A 445 -27.09 21.81 -63.32
CA GLU A 445 -26.73 22.52 -64.55
C GLU A 445 -27.13 21.76 -65.84
N GLU A 446 -27.40 20.44 -65.82
CA GLU A 446 -27.81 19.67 -67.00
C GLU A 446 -29.35 19.64 -67.22
N GLU A 447 -30.21 20.08 -66.27
CA GLU A 447 -31.65 20.10 -66.45
C GLU A 447 -32.22 21.43 -66.99
N VAL A 448 -31.41 22.48 -67.23
CA VAL A 448 -31.90 23.80 -67.69
C VAL A 448 -31.79 24.05 -69.19
N ASP A 449 -31.18 23.11 -70.01
CA ASP A 449 -30.92 23.38 -71.44
C ASP A 449 -31.85 22.62 -72.41
N ASN A 450 -33.04 22.14 -72.02
CA ASN A 450 -33.93 21.37 -72.91
C ASN A 450 -35.38 21.87 -73.04
N GLU A 451 -35.69 23.15 -72.75
CA GLU A 451 -36.99 23.71 -73.08
C GLU A 451 -36.90 25.08 -73.74
N GLU A 452 -36.41 25.12 -75.00
CA GLU A 452 -36.77 26.19 -75.93
C GLU A 452 -36.47 25.77 -77.38
N VAL A 453 -37.34 24.97 -77.99
CA VAL A 453 -37.68 25.07 -79.42
C VAL A 453 -39.00 24.27 -79.64
N LEU A 454 -40.13 24.97 -79.69
CA LEU A 454 -41.22 24.73 -80.70
C LEU A 454 -42.36 25.73 -80.50
N VAL A 455 -42.48 26.59 -81.55
CA VAL A 455 -43.55 27.45 -82.12
C VAL A 455 -43.40 28.93 -81.82
#